data_679d391078c7cbc6a143ab419c65ae15
#
_entry.id   679d391078c7cbc6a143ab419c65ae15
#
_cell.length_a   1.000
_cell.length_b   1.000
_cell.length_c   1.000
_cell.angle_alpha   90.00
_cell.angle_beta   90.00
_cell.angle_gamma   90.00
#
_symmetry.space_group_name_H-M   'P 1'
#
loop_
_entity.id
_entity.type
_entity.pdbx_description
1 polymer ?
#
loop_
_entity_poly.entity_id
_entity_poly.type
_entity_poly.pdbx_seq_one_letter_code
_entity_poly.pdbx_strand_id
1 'polypeptide(L)'
;KGTLYLYFGTKEEVLLCLYSREFERFCSELTAGIPAEITDADFVSRIYETSVSDPLFLALHARLGTVIEQNISVDALITSKRSMAKHFQMMVSNLSGPLALNYEQTLAALTGISALLTGAYDGGTASIFEAENIPEDVASFIGHFDMKTRFEKNARYILQGIRASGCK
;
A
#
# COMPACT_ATOMS: atom_id res chain seq x y z
N LYS A 1 -8.68 6.69 29.59
CA LYS A 1 -8.58 5.35 28.97
C LYS A 1 -9.93 4.63 28.83
N GLY A 2 -10.94 4.88 29.67
CA GLY A 2 -12.25 4.19 29.63
C GLY A 2 -13.17 4.54 28.47
N THR A 3 -13.11 5.77 27.95
CA THR A 3 -14.08 6.27 26.95
C THR A 3 -13.95 5.59 25.57
N LEU A 4 -12.75 5.20 25.16
CA LEU A 4 -12.51 4.50 23.89
C LEU A 4 -13.18 3.13 23.84
N TYR A 5 -13.15 2.39 24.93
CA TYR A 5 -13.76 1.05 25.02
C TYR A 5 -15.30 1.06 25.08
N LEU A 6 -15.93 2.23 25.17
CA LEU A 6 -17.38 2.38 24.99
C LEU A 6 -17.80 2.30 23.51
N TYR A 7 -16.87 2.58 22.58
CA TYR A 7 -17.12 2.64 21.15
C TYR A 7 -16.42 1.51 20.37
N PHE A 8 -15.36 0.94 20.90
CA PHE A 8 -14.55 -0.08 20.26
C PHE A 8 -14.38 -1.26 21.21
N GLY A 9 -14.69 -2.47 20.74
CA GLY A 9 -14.55 -3.69 21.54
C GLY A 9 -13.10 -4.09 21.79
N THR A 10 -12.20 -3.75 20.86
CA THR A 10 -10.77 -4.07 20.92
C THR A 10 -9.90 -2.88 20.50
N LYS A 11 -8.61 -2.92 20.83
CA LYS A 11 -7.63 -1.94 20.34
C LYS A 11 -7.44 -2.07 18.82
N GLU A 12 -7.59 -3.27 18.30
CA GLU A 12 -7.48 -3.56 16.87
C GLU A 12 -8.64 -2.93 16.08
N GLU A 13 -9.83 -2.82 16.64
CA GLU A 13 -10.94 -2.07 16.03
C GLU A 13 -10.63 -0.57 15.93
N VAL A 14 -9.91 0.00 16.89
CA VAL A 14 -9.39 1.39 16.79
C VAL A 14 -8.38 1.50 15.67
N LEU A 15 -7.43 0.57 15.58
CA LEU A 15 -6.42 0.55 14.51
C LEU A 15 -7.07 0.36 13.14
N LEU A 16 -8.11 -0.47 13.03
CA LEU A 16 -8.88 -0.65 11.81
C LEU A 16 -9.58 0.65 11.37
N CYS A 17 -10.17 1.37 12.30
CA CYS A 17 -10.79 2.68 12.04
C CYS A 17 -9.76 3.70 11.52
N LEU A 18 -8.60 3.76 12.15
CA LEU A 18 -7.48 4.60 11.70
C LEU A 18 -7.01 4.19 10.32
N TYR A 19 -6.79 2.90 10.09
CA TYR A 19 -6.39 2.39 8.77
C TYR A 19 -7.42 2.71 7.69
N SER A 20 -8.72 2.53 7.96
CA SER A 20 -9.78 2.82 6.99
C SER A 20 -9.76 4.28 6.55
N ARG A 21 -9.51 5.21 7.48
CA ARG A 21 -9.36 6.64 7.18
C ARG A 21 -8.10 6.92 6.35
N GLU A 22 -6.97 6.33 6.73
CA GLU A 22 -5.72 6.51 5.98
C GLU A 22 -5.78 5.87 4.59
N PHE A 23 -6.49 4.76 4.44
CA PHE A 23 -6.74 4.14 3.14
C PHE A 23 -7.62 5.02 2.24
N GLU A 24 -8.69 5.62 2.77
CA GLU A 24 -9.50 6.59 2.04
C GLU A 24 -8.67 7.80 1.60
N ARG A 25 -7.84 8.36 2.51
CA ARG A 25 -6.89 9.44 2.21
C ARG A 25 -5.94 9.02 1.09
N PHE A 26 -5.31 7.86 1.20
CA PHE A 26 -4.40 7.33 0.18
C PHE A 26 -5.07 7.21 -1.18
N CYS A 27 -6.27 6.62 -1.27
CA CYS A 27 -7.01 6.50 -2.52
C CYS A 27 -7.32 7.87 -3.15
N SER A 28 -7.72 8.83 -2.32
CA SER A 28 -8.04 10.20 -2.74
C SER A 28 -6.80 10.94 -3.24
N GLU A 29 -5.70 10.93 -2.49
CA GLU A 29 -4.45 11.63 -2.85
C GLU A 29 -3.79 11.01 -4.07
N LEU A 30 -3.82 9.69 -4.21
CA LEU A 30 -3.24 9.01 -5.37
C LEU A 30 -3.93 9.42 -6.67
N THR A 31 -5.23 9.66 -6.63
CA THR A 31 -6.03 10.04 -7.81
C THR A 31 -6.16 11.56 -8.00
N ALA A 32 -5.91 12.36 -6.97
CA ALA A 32 -6.05 13.81 -7.03
C ALA A 32 -5.09 14.44 -8.06
N GLY A 33 -5.64 15.19 -9.02
CA GLY A 33 -4.84 15.89 -10.02
C GLY A 33 -3.98 14.97 -10.92
N ILE A 34 -4.36 13.70 -11.07
CA ILE A 34 -3.68 12.81 -11.99
C ILE A 34 -3.86 13.31 -13.44
N PRO A 35 -2.81 13.36 -14.27
CA PRO A 35 -2.92 13.79 -15.66
C PRO A 35 -3.73 12.76 -16.48
N ALA A 36 -4.21 13.17 -17.65
CA ALA A 36 -4.96 12.28 -18.56
C ALA A 36 -4.15 11.06 -19.01
N GLU A 37 -2.81 11.21 -19.06
CA GLU A 37 -1.85 10.12 -19.32
C GLU A 37 -0.71 10.22 -18.31
N ILE A 38 -0.29 9.09 -17.77
CA ILE A 38 0.83 9.00 -16.82
C ILE A 38 1.76 7.86 -17.21
N THR A 39 3.07 8.08 -17.12
CA THR A 39 4.04 7.00 -17.36
C THR A 39 4.06 6.01 -16.19
N ASP A 40 4.45 4.74 -16.46
CA ASP A 40 4.61 3.75 -15.40
C ASP A 40 5.59 4.20 -14.31
N ALA A 41 6.64 4.93 -14.69
CA ALA A 41 7.64 5.45 -13.75
C ALA A 41 7.05 6.51 -12.83
N ASP A 42 6.35 7.51 -13.38
CA ASP A 42 5.73 8.58 -12.61
C ASP A 42 4.60 8.05 -11.72
N PHE A 43 3.81 7.09 -12.22
CA PHE A 43 2.75 6.46 -11.45
C PHE A 43 3.30 5.69 -10.24
N VAL A 44 4.35 4.90 -10.45
CA VAL A 44 4.99 4.12 -9.38
C VAL A 44 5.63 5.04 -8.33
N SER A 45 6.31 6.12 -8.77
CA SER A 45 6.86 7.13 -7.86
C SER A 45 5.75 7.78 -7.04
N ARG A 46 4.63 8.14 -7.68
CA ARG A 46 3.47 8.72 -7.01
C ARG A 46 2.86 7.78 -5.96
N ILE A 47 2.72 6.48 -6.27
CA ILE A 47 2.26 5.49 -5.26
C ILE A 47 3.20 5.48 -4.07
N TYR A 48 4.52 5.40 -4.32
CA TYR A 48 5.51 5.38 -3.25
C TYR A 48 5.40 6.63 -2.37
N GLU A 49 5.46 7.81 -2.97
CA GLU A 49 5.41 9.10 -2.27
C GLU A 49 4.11 9.27 -1.46
N THR A 50 2.96 8.90 -2.04
CA THR A 50 1.68 8.93 -1.33
C THR A 50 1.68 7.94 -0.16
N SER A 51 2.30 6.78 -0.31
CA SER A 51 2.35 5.74 0.74
C SER A 51 3.22 6.15 1.93
N VAL A 52 4.33 6.87 1.68
CA VAL A 52 5.27 7.30 2.74
C VAL A 52 4.95 8.69 3.30
N SER A 53 4.00 9.41 2.71
CA SER A 53 3.61 10.76 3.16
C SER A 53 3.09 10.78 4.59
N ASP A 54 2.48 9.68 5.03
CA ASP A 54 2.11 9.45 6.42
C ASP A 54 2.67 8.10 6.89
N PRO A 55 3.58 8.08 7.87
CA PRO A 55 4.17 6.85 8.39
C PRO A 55 3.15 5.89 9.03
N LEU A 56 1.97 6.40 9.42
CA LEU A 56 0.91 5.58 10.00
C LEU A 56 0.28 4.64 8.95
N PHE A 57 0.13 5.09 7.69
CA PHE A 57 -0.47 4.29 6.63
C PHE A 57 0.27 2.97 6.43
N LEU A 58 1.57 3.00 6.17
CA LEU A 58 2.37 1.80 5.92
C LEU A 58 2.43 0.88 7.13
N ALA A 59 2.60 1.45 8.34
CA ALA A 59 2.67 0.69 9.58
C ALA A 59 1.38 -0.09 9.85
N LEU A 60 0.22 0.48 9.53
CA LEU A 60 -1.09 -0.17 9.65
C LEU A 60 -1.35 -1.14 8.49
N HIS A 61 -0.96 -0.76 7.26
CA HIS A 61 -1.12 -1.58 6.07
C HIS A 61 -0.40 -2.92 6.19
N ALA A 62 0.85 -2.93 6.63
CA ALA A 62 1.62 -4.15 6.84
C ALA A 62 1.02 -5.07 7.91
N ARG A 63 0.34 -4.50 8.91
CA ARG A 63 -0.28 -5.26 10.01
C ARG A 63 -1.76 -5.60 9.80
N LEU A 64 -2.36 -5.13 8.70
CA LEU A 64 -3.80 -5.25 8.50
C LEU A 64 -4.27 -6.71 8.57
N GLY A 65 -3.77 -7.56 7.70
CA GLY A 65 -4.21 -8.96 7.61
C GLY A 65 -3.63 -9.87 8.69
N THR A 66 -2.45 -9.54 9.22
CA THR A 66 -1.72 -10.42 10.15
C THR A 66 -2.06 -10.17 11.62
N VAL A 67 -2.46 -8.96 11.96
CA VAL A 67 -2.72 -8.55 13.35
C VAL A 67 -4.11 -7.95 13.52
N ILE A 68 -4.45 -6.93 12.72
CA ILE A 68 -5.66 -6.13 12.96
C ILE A 68 -6.91 -6.97 12.68
N GLU A 69 -7.03 -7.53 11.50
CA GLU A 69 -8.23 -8.26 11.05
C GLU A 69 -8.46 -9.58 11.78
N GLN A 70 -7.43 -10.14 12.41
CA GLN A 70 -7.56 -11.37 13.17
C GLN A 70 -8.08 -11.17 14.60
N ASN A 71 -8.14 -9.92 15.08
CA ASN A 71 -8.47 -9.59 16.46
C ASN A 71 -9.65 -8.60 16.57
N ILE A 72 -10.53 -8.60 15.58
CA ILE A 72 -11.73 -7.75 15.54
C ILE A 72 -13.00 -8.61 15.37
N SER A 73 -14.16 -7.99 15.61
CA SER A 73 -15.43 -8.64 15.34
C SER A 73 -15.69 -8.81 13.83
N VAL A 74 -16.47 -9.84 13.47
CA VAL A 74 -16.87 -10.09 12.07
C VAL A 74 -17.64 -8.89 11.50
N ASP A 75 -18.49 -8.25 12.29
CA ASP A 75 -19.29 -7.10 11.85
C ASP A 75 -18.40 -5.89 11.58
N ALA A 76 -17.39 -5.62 12.42
CA ALA A 76 -16.40 -4.58 12.20
C ALA A 76 -15.58 -4.85 10.92
N LEU A 77 -15.17 -6.10 10.70
CA LEU A 77 -14.46 -6.53 9.49
C LEU A 77 -15.31 -6.28 8.24
N ILE A 78 -16.56 -6.75 8.21
CA ILE A 78 -17.46 -6.60 7.06
C ILE A 78 -17.69 -5.11 6.76
N THR A 79 -17.98 -4.30 7.78
CA THR A 79 -18.22 -2.86 7.63
C THR A 79 -17.01 -2.16 7.04
N SER A 80 -15.82 -2.43 7.57
CA SER A 80 -14.55 -1.86 7.08
C SER A 80 -14.26 -2.30 5.64
N LYS A 81 -14.40 -3.59 5.33
CA LYS A 81 -14.14 -4.12 3.97
C LYS A 81 -15.07 -3.51 2.93
N ARG A 82 -16.35 -3.29 3.26
CA ARG A 82 -17.30 -2.61 2.36
C ARG A 82 -16.88 -1.16 2.08
N SER A 83 -16.46 -0.43 3.10
CA SER A 83 -15.96 0.94 2.93
C SER A 83 -14.69 0.97 2.08
N MET A 84 -13.70 0.15 2.42
CA MET A 84 -12.46 0.07 1.65
C MET A 84 -12.69 -0.34 0.20
N ALA A 85 -13.57 -1.32 -0.05
CA ALA A 85 -13.91 -1.77 -1.40
C ALA A 85 -14.47 -0.63 -2.25
N LYS A 86 -15.33 0.22 -1.70
CA LYS A 86 -15.88 1.39 -2.40
C LYS A 86 -14.77 2.35 -2.85
N HIS A 87 -13.89 2.74 -1.94
CA HIS A 87 -12.78 3.66 -2.25
C HIS A 87 -11.80 3.05 -3.25
N PHE A 88 -11.51 1.75 -3.09
CA PHE A 88 -10.63 1.02 -4.01
C PHE A 88 -11.21 0.93 -5.43
N GLN A 89 -12.50 0.60 -5.58
CA GLN A 89 -13.17 0.55 -6.88
C GLN A 89 -13.18 1.92 -7.57
N MET A 90 -13.43 2.99 -6.83
CA MET A 90 -13.34 4.36 -7.37
C MET A 90 -11.92 4.69 -7.84
N MET A 91 -10.90 4.32 -7.06
CA MET A 91 -9.50 4.51 -7.42
C MET A 91 -9.15 3.73 -8.69
N VAL A 92 -9.53 2.45 -8.81
CA VAL A 92 -9.34 1.63 -10.02
C VAL A 92 -9.94 2.32 -11.24
N SER A 93 -11.21 2.76 -11.13
CA SER A 93 -11.92 3.43 -12.23
C SER A 93 -11.23 4.73 -12.67
N ASN A 94 -10.77 5.53 -11.71
CA ASN A 94 -10.10 6.81 -11.99
C ASN A 94 -8.70 6.64 -12.61
N LEU A 95 -8.02 5.52 -12.33
CA LEU A 95 -6.67 5.25 -12.81
C LEU A 95 -6.62 4.51 -14.15
N SER A 96 -7.70 3.83 -14.54
CA SER A 96 -7.72 3.01 -15.76
C SER A 96 -7.41 3.82 -17.03
N GLY A 97 -8.05 4.98 -17.21
CA GLY A 97 -7.77 5.88 -18.34
C GLY A 97 -6.34 6.41 -18.35
N PRO A 98 -5.89 7.09 -17.28
CA PRO A 98 -4.53 7.62 -17.17
C PRO A 98 -3.43 6.58 -17.41
N LEU A 99 -3.63 5.34 -16.99
CA LEU A 99 -2.67 4.25 -17.20
C LEU A 99 -2.79 3.57 -18.56
N ALA A 100 -3.80 3.91 -19.38
CA ALA A 100 -4.14 3.18 -20.60
C ALA A 100 -4.28 1.66 -20.35
N LEU A 101 -4.96 1.29 -19.26
CA LEU A 101 -5.29 -0.08 -18.87
C LEU A 101 -6.81 -0.21 -18.77
N ASN A 102 -7.34 -1.41 -19.01
CA ASN A 102 -8.73 -1.67 -18.69
C ASN A 102 -8.92 -1.88 -17.18
N TYR A 103 -10.18 -1.96 -16.71
CA TYR A 103 -10.50 -2.08 -15.30
C TYR A 103 -9.82 -3.30 -14.64
N GLU A 104 -9.90 -4.47 -15.26
CA GLU A 104 -9.32 -5.71 -14.72
C GLU A 104 -7.78 -5.65 -14.67
N GLN A 105 -7.14 -5.07 -15.66
CA GLN A 105 -5.70 -4.85 -15.68
C GLN A 105 -5.28 -3.87 -14.58
N THR A 106 -6.03 -2.77 -14.40
CA THR A 106 -5.76 -1.79 -13.33
C THR A 106 -5.96 -2.41 -11.96
N LEU A 107 -7.02 -3.21 -11.78
CA LEU A 107 -7.27 -3.97 -10.56
C LEU A 107 -6.12 -4.92 -10.23
N ALA A 108 -5.67 -5.70 -11.22
CA ALA A 108 -4.54 -6.62 -11.07
C ALA A 108 -3.23 -5.86 -10.74
N ALA A 109 -2.97 -4.73 -11.40
CA ALA A 109 -1.81 -3.89 -11.12
C ALA A 109 -1.82 -3.39 -9.68
N LEU A 110 -2.91 -2.78 -9.24
CA LEU A 110 -3.01 -2.18 -7.91
C LEU A 110 -2.96 -3.24 -6.80
N THR A 111 -3.58 -4.40 -6.98
CA THR A 111 -3.50 -5.50 -6.00
C THR A 111 -2.09 -6.08 -5.90
N GLY A 112 -1.41 -6.28 -7.05
CA GLY A 112 -0.02 -6.73 -7.07
C GLY A 112 0.95 -5.72 -6.45
N ILE A 113 0.78 -4.43 -6.77
CA ILE A 113 1.60 -3.34 -6.20
C ILE A 113 1.34 -3.19 -4.69
N SER A 114 0.10 -3.36 -4.22
CA SER A 114 -0.22 -3.33 -2.78
C SER A 114 0.49 -4.45 -2.02
N ALA A 115 0.50 -5.68 -2.55
CA ALA A 115 1.23 -6.79 -1.95
C ALA A 115 2.76 -6.54 -1.94
N LEU A 116 3.30 -5.97 -3.03
CA LEU A 116 4.70 -5.58 -3.10
C LEU A 116 5.04 -4.48 -2.08
N LEU A 117 4.16 -3.50 -1.89
CA LEU A 117 4.36 -2.41 -0.93
C LEU A 117 4.51 -2.94 0.50
N THR A 118 3.64 -3.87 0.91
CA THR A 118 3.73 -4.58 2.19
C THR A 118 5.07 -5.27 2.36
N GLY A 119 5.48 -6.10 1.40
CA GLY A 119 6.75 -6.82 1.46
C GLY A 119 7.98 -5.92 1.38
N ALA A 120 7.88 -4.78 0.68
CA ALA A 120 8.95 -3.80 0.62
C ALA A 120 9.12 -3.09 1.96
N TYR A 121 8.01 -2.72 2.61
CA TYR A 121 8.01 -2.09 3.93
C TYR A 121 8.60 -3.02 5.00
N ASP A 122 8.14 -4.26 5.10
CA ASP A 122 8.63 -5.23 6.09
C ASP A 122 10.13 -5.49 5.95
N GLY A 123 10.64 -5.56 4.73
CA GLY A 123 12.08 -5.75 4.48
C GLY A 123 12.93 -4.49 4.67
N GLY A 124 12.32 -3.30 4.64
CA GLY A 124 13.01 -2.02 4.79
C GLY A 124 13.05 -1.48 6.23
N THR A 125 12.24 -2.03 7.14
CA THR A 125 12.18 -1.60 8.55
C THR A 125 13.33 -2.11 9.41
N ALA A 126 14.41 -2.60 8.82
CA ALA A 126 15.59 -3.03 9.53
C ALA A 126 16.39 -1.84 10.14
N SER A 127 15.69 -0.98 10.90
CA SER A 127 16.29 0.08 11.72
C SER A 127 17.26 -0.46 12.81
N ILE A 128 17.33 -1.79 12.94
CA ILE A 128 18.32 -2.47 13.81
C ILE A 128 19.74 -2.25 13.29
N PHE A 129 19.91 -1.82 12.04
CA PHE A 129 21.20 -1.71 11.35
C PHE A 129 21.75 -0.28 11.25
N GLU A 130 21.15 0.69 11.94
CA GLU A 130 21.79 2.00 12.19
C GLU A 130 22.94 1.89 13.20
N ALA A 131 23.35 0.65 13.57
CA ALA A 131 24.48 0.43 14.44
C ALA A 131 25.79 0.83 13.72
N GLU A 132 26.52 1.75 14.32
CA GLU A 132 27.90 2.08 13.96
C GLU A 132 28.74 0.79 13.86
N ASN A 133 29.41 0.56 12.73
CA ASN A 133 30.30 -0.56 12.43
C ASN A 133 29.69 -1.83 11.80
N ILE A 134 28.81 -1.70 10.83
CA ILE A 134 28.44 -2.84 9.98
C ILE A 134 29.57 -3.13 8.97
N PRO A 135 30.04 -4.39 8.84
CA PRO A 135 31.01 -4.77 7.81
C PRO A 135 30.49 -4.43 6.40
N GLU A 136 31.41 -4.04 5.49
CA GLU A 136 31.05 -3.54 4.14
C GLU A 136 30.25 -4.56 3.32
N ASP A 137 30.56 -5.85 3.42
CA ASP A 137 29.83 -6.93 2.76
C ASP A 137 28.39 -7.05 3.26
N VAL A 138 28.18 -6.87 4.58
CA VAL A 138 26.84 -6.87 5.20
C VAL A 138 26.08 -5.60 4.83
N ALA A 139 26.73 -4.44 4.87
CA ALA A 139 26.12 -3.17 4.47
C ALA A 139 25.70 -3.20 2.99
N SER A 140 26.54 -3.76 2.11
CA SER A 140 26.22 -3.97 0.70
C SER A 140 25.01 -4.89 0.51
N PHE A 141 24.94 -6.00 1.25
CA PHE A 141 23.80 -6.91 1.21
C PHE A 141 22.51 -6.22 1.67
N ILE A 142 22.54 -5.48 2.77
CA ILE A 142 21.40 -4.72 3.30
C ILE A 142 20.92 -3.66 2.29
N GLY A 143 21.86 -2.99 1.61
CA GLY A 143 21.55 -1.98 0.60
C GLY A 143 20.67 -2.51 -0.57
N HIS A 144 20.74 -3.82 -0.85
CA HIS A 144 19.83 -4.44 -1.83
C HIS A 144 18.35 -4.44 -1.40
N PHE A 145 18.08 -4.20 -0.12
CA PHE A 145 16.73 -4.15 0.46
C PHE A 145 16.21 -2.73 0.65
N ASP A 146 16.88 -1.71 0.05
CA ASP A 146 16.33 -0.35 0.04
C ASP A 146 14.88 -0.34 -0.45
N MET A 147 13.99 0.15 0.41
CA MET A 147 12.56 0.06 0.20
C MET A 147 12.13 0.75 -1.10
N LYS A 148 12.61 1.99 -1.33
CA LYS A 148 12.20 2.78 -2.49
C LYS A 148 12.66 2.13 -3.79
N THR A 149 13.93 1.83 -3.90
CA THR A 149 14.53 1.25 -5.12
C THR A 149 13.89 -0.10 -5.45
N ARG A 150 13.72 -0.94 -4.44
CA ARG A 150 13.09 -2.26 -4.60
C ARG A 150 11.64 -2.16 -5.01
N PHE A 151 10.87 -1.28 -4.35
CA PHE A 151 9.48 -1.07 -4.67
C PHE A 151 9.32 -0.52 -6.10
N GLU A 152 9.96 0.59 -6.43
CA GLU A 152 9.79 1.23 -7.74
C GLU A 152 10.21 0.32 -8.91
N LYS A 153 11.30 -0.43 -8.76
CA LYS A 153 11.75 -1.36 -9.79
C LYS A 153 10.74 -2.48 -10.02
N ASN A 154 10.29 -3.13 -8.95
CA ASN A 154 9.40 -4.29 -9.08
C ASN A 154 7.97 -3.90 -9.44
N ALA A 155 7.46 -2.74 -8.98
CA ALA A 155 6.16 -2.23 -9.38
C ALA A 155 6.10 -1.95 -10.89
N ARG A 156 7.19 -1.42 -11.48
CA ARG A 156 7.30 -1.27 -12.94
C ARG A 156 7.26 -2.62 -13.68
N TYR A 157 7.91 -3.65 -13.15
CA TYR A 157 7.83 -5.00 -13.74
C TYR A 157 6.42 -5.58 -13.69
N ILE A 158 5.65 -5.31 -12.62
CA ILE A 158 4.23 -5.71 -12.55
C ILE A 158 3.44 -5.04 -13.67
N LEU A 159 3.57 -3.72 -13.85
CA LEU A 159 2.86 -2.99 -14.90
C LEU A 159 3.24 -3.48 -16.30
N GLN A 160 4.53 -3.66 -16.56
CA GLN A 160 5.03 -4.19 -17.85
C GLN A 160 4.49 -5.59 -18.13
N GLY A 161 4.47 -6.47 -17.14
CA GLY A 161 3.92 -7.83 -17.26
C GLY A 161 2.42 -7.82 -17.57
N ILE A 162 1.65 -6.94 -16.95
CA ILE A 162 0.21 -6.78 -17.21
C ILE A 162 -0.04 -6.27 -18.64
N ARG A 163 0.73 -5.27 -19.09
CA ARG A 163 0.62 -4.77 -20.48
C ARG A 163 0.93 -5.87 -21.51
N ALA A 164 1.99 -6.64 -21.28
CA ALA A 164 2.37 -7.74 -22.15
C ALA A 164 1.32 -8.86 -22.20
N SER A 165 0.61 -9.11 -21.11
CA SER A 165 -0.43 -10.13 -21.01
C SER A 165 -1.73 -9.73 -21.70
N GLY A 166 -2.00 -8.44 -21.86
CA GLY A 166 -3.21 -7.91 -22.52
C GLY A 166 -3.14 -7.86 -24.05
N CYS A 167 -2.00 -8.20 -24.64
CA CYS A 167 -1.79 -8.21 -26.10
C CYS A 167 -2.10 -9.56 -26.79
N LYS A 168 -2.86 -10.46 -26.11
CA LYS A 168 -3.27 -11.75 -26.70
C LYS A 168 -4.72 -11.76 -27.10
#